data_7e40b4d4432294a1cc943f0bc5c9c29d
#
_entry.id   7e40b4d4432294a1cc943f0bc5c9c29d
#
_cell.length_a   1.000
_cell.length_b   1.000
_cell.length_c   1.000
_cell.angle_alpha   90.00
_cell.angle_beta   90.00
_cell.angle_gamma   90.00
#
_symmetry.space_group_name_H-M   'P 1'
#
loop_
_entity.id
_entity.type
_entity.pdbx_description
1 polymer ?
#
loop_
_entity_poly.entity_id
_entity_poly.type
_entity_poly.pdbx_seq_one_letter_code
_entity_poly.pdbx_strand_id
1 'polypeptide(L)'
;MKISRKGFTLAELLIVVAIIAVLVAVAIPVFGSQLEKSREAADLANVRAAYAEVLTEANMGIYDKVVTVDLKQKQYDWQSADVITIGGISHSVKEGDTYNWRGKPGAGGHCEISFDQENGTKFVWSGDGTSASNSYDMSEDFFDVLEKSGCLKDEKISSNNDFEIDSKAAEFSTFVPKIEKVLGEQSLLKNGTWAFLGDGRAEKKSERYLFWTSFDIDKVGVGKQIPILIQTGDEKYYVSNSTTAARIGKNNKVTHVAISDHLDKEGYKKVIMAGGGQVYSSLSEAYAAYEKELEKKEYKDLLK
;
A
#
# COMPACT_ATOMS: atom_id res chain seq x y z
N MET A 1 -26.28 72.83 11.57
CA MET A 1 -25.42 71.89 12.31
C MET A 1 -24.56 71.11 11.30
N LYS A 2 -23.23 71.41 11.21
CA LYS A 2 -22.30 70.72 10.27
C LYS A 2 -21.81 69.45 10.96
N ILE A 3 -22.25 68.31 10.45
CA ILE A 3 -21.74 67.00 10.91
C ILE A 3 -20.34 66.84 10.30
N SER A 4 -19.30 66.97 11.13
CA SER A 4 -17.92 66.65 10.74
C SER A 4 -17.79 65.16 10.52
N ARG A 5 -17.72 64.72 9.29
CA ARG A 5 -17.37 63.31 8.97
C ARG A 5 -15.86 63.14 9.14
N LYS A 6 -15.44 62.50 10.21
CA LYS A 6 -14.05 62.07 10.39
C LYS A 6 -13.83 60.84 9.45
N GLY A 7 -12.96 60.96 8.49
CA GLY A 7 -12.51 59.88 7.64
C GLY A 7 -11.41 59.08 8.35
N PHE A 8 -11.29 57.79 8.00
CA PHE A 8 -10.19 56.94 8.48
C PHE A 8 -8.86 57.42 7.89
N THR A 9 -7.80 57.36 8.69
CA THR A 9 -6.45 57.59 8.21
C THR A 9 -5.91 56.38 7.47
N LEU A 10 -4.98 56.59 6.54
CA LEU A 10 -4.33 55.53 5.78
C LEU A 10 -3.58 54.53 6.70
N ALA A 11 -3.01 55.05 7.81
CA ALA A 11 -2.32 54.25 8.81
C ALA A 11 -3.28 53.33 9.58
N GLU A 12 -4.45 53.81 9.97
CA GLU A 12 -5.46 52.96 10.65
C GLU A 12 -5.95 51.83 9.75
N LEU A 13 -6.17 52.09 8.45
CA LEU A 13 -6.56 51.09 7.49
C LEU A 13 -5.44 50.04 7.30
N LEU A 14 -4.19 50.45 7.22
CA LEU A 14 -3.04 49.60 7.01
C LEU A 14 -2.81 48.64 8.19
N ILE A 15 -2.97 49.14 9.42
CA ILE A 15 -2.86 48.30 10.65
C ILE A 15 -3.95 47.23 10.67
N VAL A 16 -5.20 47.58 10.34
CA VAL A 16 -6.32 46.66 10.32
C VAL A 16 -6.10 45.57 9.27
N VAL A 17 -5.67 45.94 8.07
CA VAL A 17 -5.38 44.94 7.01
C VAL A 17 -4.23 44.04 7.40
N ALA A 18 -3.18 44.56 8.05
CA ALA A 18 -2.06 43.75 8.54
C ALA A 18 -2.51 42.72 9.61
N ILE A 19 -3.36 43.13 10.55
CA ILE A 19 -3.91 42.20 11.56
C ILE A 19 -4.78 41.13 10.92
N ILE A 20 -5.67 41.48 9.99
CA ILE A 20 -6.51 40.54 9.27
C ILE A 20 -5.65 39.54 8.48
N ALA A 21 -4.61 40.03 7.80
CA ALA A 21 -3.70 39.15 7.04
C ALA A 21 -3.04 38.08 7.90
N VAL A 22 -2.57 38.44 9.10
CA VAL A 22 -1.97 37.51 10.04
C VAL A 22 -3.00 36.50 10.56
N LEU A 23 -4.21 36.95 10.93
CA LEU A 23 -5.27 36.09 11.39
C LEU A 23 -5.70 35.09 10.33
N VAL A 24 -5.85 35.51 9.07
CA VAL A 24 -6.21 34.66 7.93
C VAL A 24 -5.09 33.64 7.64
N ALA A 25 -3.83 34.08 7.68
CA ALA A 25 -2.69 33.17 7.45
C ALA A 25 -2.63 31.99 8.44
N VAL A 26 -3.03 32.20 9.69
CA VAL A 26 -3.11 31.13 10.70
C VAL A 26 -4.42 30.33 10.59
N ALA A 27 -5.53 31.01 10.26
CA ALA A 27 -6.85 30.37 10.22
C ALA A 27 -7.00 29.34 9.07
N ILE A 28 -6.47 29.64 7.87
CA ILE A 28 -6.65 28.78 6.69
C ILE A 28 -6.16 27.34 6.91
N PRO A 29 -4.92 27.08 7.38
CA PRO A 29 -4.45 25.71 7.58
C PRO A 29 -5.23 24.97 8.69
N VAL A 30 -5.63 25.67 9.75
CA VAL A 30 -6.43 25.08 10.84
C VAL A 30 -7.82 24.68 10.34
N PHE A 31 -8.50 25.54 9.58
CA PHE A 31 -9.81 25.22 9.01
C PHE A 31 -9.73 24.07 8.00
N GLY A 32 -8.68 23.99 7.19
CA GLY A 32 -8.45 22.89 6.26
C GLY A 32 -8.40 21.55 6.97
N SER A 33 -7.62 21.46 8.03
CA SER A 33 -7.50 20.25 8.85
C SER A 33 -8.81 19.86 9.55
N GLN A 34 -9.52 20.82 10.13
CA GLN A 34 -10.81 20.56 10.79
C GLN A 34 -11.89 20.11 9.80
N LEU A 35 -11.89 20.71 8.61
CA LEU A 35 -12.83 20.31 7.56
C LEU A 35 -12.59 18.88 7.08
N GLU A 36 -11.31 18.47 6.97
CA GLU A 36 -10.97 17.09 6.60
C GLU A 36 -11.43 16.10 7.67
N LYS A 37 -11.13 16.35 8.93
CA LYS A 37 -11.63 15.51 10.05
C LYS A 37 -13.15 15.40 10.08
N SER A 38 -13.85 16.46 9.68
CA SER A 38 -15.32 16.42 9.55
C SER A 38 -15.77 15.54 8.40
N ARG A 39 -15.05 15.53 7.26
CA ARG A 39 -15.33 14.63 6.14
C ARG A 39 -15.11 13.19 6.51
N GLU A 40 -13.98 12.88 7.14
CA GLU A 40 -13.67 11.52 7.65
C GLU A 40 -14.73 11.03 8.64
N ALA A 41 -15.18 11.88 9.55
CA ALA A 41 -16.24 11.53 10.49
C ALA A 41 -17.56 11.20 9.77
N ALA A 42 -17.90 11.93 8.70
CA ALA A 42 -19.06 11.65 7.87
C ALA A 42 -18.91 10.33 7.10
N ASP A 43 -17.73 10.06 6.55
CA ASP A 43 -17.42 8.83 5.84
C ASP A 43 -17.51 7.63 6.77
N LEU A 44 -16.91 7.72 7.97
CA LEU A 44 -17.02 6.68 8.99
C LEU A 44 -18.46 6.42 9.43
N ALA A 45 -19.29 7.46 9.54
CA ALA A 45 -20.70 7.30 9.87
C ALA A 45 -21.45 6.54 8.77
N ASN A 46 -21.20 6.88 7.50
CA ASN A 46 -21.80 6.20 6.35
C ASN A 46 -21.33 4.73 6.25
N VAL A 47 -20.06 4.46 6.43
CA VAL A 47 -19.51 3.10 6.41
C VAL A 47 -20.07 2.26 7.57
N ARG A 48 -20.25 2.83 8.76
CA ARG A 48 -20.89 2.13 9.88
C ARG A 48 -22.35 1.79 9.60
N ALA A 49 -23.07 2.67 8.90
CA ALA A 49 -24.44 2.39 8.46
C ALA A 49 -24.48 1.26 7.43
N ALA A 50 -23.61 1.28 6.44
CA ALA A 50 -23.46 0.23 5.43
C ALA A 50 -23.03 -1.12 6.05
N TYR A 51 -22.12 -1.09 7.03
CA TYR A 51 -21.75 -2.27 7.81
C TYR A 51 -22.98 -2.90 8.50
N ALA A 52 -23.81 -2.09 9.13
CA ALA A 52 -25.02 -2.58 9.78
C ALA A 52 -26.02 -3.19 8.77
N GLU A 53 -26.11 -2.63 7.56
CA GLU A 53 -26.93 -3.18 6.47
C GLU A 53 -26.40 -4.56 6.05
N VAL A 54 -25.10 -4.67 5.72
CA VAL A 54 -24.48 -5.95 5.34
C VAL A 54 -24.63 -7.01 6.42
N LEU A 55 -24.43 -6.64 7.69
CA LEU A 55 -24.58 -7.57 8.81
C LEU A 55 -26.03 -8.02 9.01
N THR A 56 -27.01 -7.16 8.74
CA THR A 56 -28.44 -7.50 8.80
C THR A 56 -28.75 -8.56 7.74
N GLU A 57 -28.31 -8.38 6.51
CA GLU A 57 -28.51 -9.36 5.42
C GLU A 57 -27.78 -10.69 5.73
N ALA A 58 -26.57 -10.63 6.26
CA ALA A 58 -25.82 -11.81 6.67
C ALA A 58 -26.56 -12.62 7.76
N ASN A 59 -27.20 -11.95 8.72
CA ASN A 59 -28.01 -12.59 9.74
C ASN A 59 -29.30 -13.24 9.18
N MET A 60 -29.74 -12.81 8.00
CA MET A 60 -30.85 -13.43 7.25
C MET A 60 -30.35 -14.56 6.33
N GLY A 61 -29.05 -14.88 6.33
CA GLY A 61 -28.46 -15.93 5.49
C GLY A 61 -28.08 -15.46 4.08
N ILE A 62 -28.08 -14.16 3.82
CA ILE A 62 -27.69 -13.55 2.55
C ILE A 62 -26.25 -13.06 2.68
N TYR A 63 -25.30 -13.73 2.03
CA TYR A 63 -23.85 -13.50 2.20
C TYR A 63 -23.18 -12.86 0.97
N ASP A 64 -23.89 -12.69 -0.12
CA ASP A 64 -23.44 -12.08 -1.35
C ASP A 64 -23.66 -10.55 -1.42
N LYS A 65 -24.21 -9.98 -0.35
CA LYS A 65 -24.45 -8.54 -0.26
C LYS A 65 -23.14 -7.79 -0.17
N VAL A 66 -22.92 -6.88 -1.12
CA VAL A 66 -21.84 -5.88 -1.09
C VAL A 66 -22.46 -4.49 -1.09
N VAL A 67 -22.03 -3.64 -0.19
CA VAL A 67 -22.44 -2.23 -0.13
C VAL A 67 -21.24 -1.34 -0.34
N THR A 68 -21.36 -0.42 -1.29
CA THR A 68 -20.31 0.56 -1.61
C THR A 68 -20.68 1.93 -1.07
N VAL A 69 -19.77 2.59 -0.36
CA VAL A 69 -19.92 3.91 0.23
C VAL A 69 -18.90 4.86 -0.37
N ASP A 70 -19.34 5.89 -1.10
CA ASP A 70 -18.48 6.92 -1.63
C ASP A 70 -17.92 7.81 -0.52
N LEU A 71 -16.63 8.14 -0.59
CA LEU A 71 -15.91 8.92 0.41
C LEU A 71 -15.94 10.42 0.08
N LYS A 72 -16.03 11.25 1.11
CA LYS A 72 -16.03 12.71 1.05
C LYS A 72 -14.68 13.32 1.40
N GLN A 73 -13.81 12.54 2.06
CA GLN A 73 -12.46 12.98 2.39
C GLN A 73 -11.66 13.32 1.13
N LYS A 74 -10.70 14.25 1.28
CA LYS A 74 -9.85 14.73 0.19
C LYS A 74 -8.37 14.46 0.43
N GLN A 75 -8.02 14.04 1.63
CA GLN A 75 -6.67 13.62 1.95
C GLN A 75 -6.60 12.09 2.00
N TYR A 76 -5.44 11.58 1.65
CA TYR A 76 -5.15 10.18 1.69
C TYR A 76 -4.94 9.71 3.14
N ASP A 77 -5.47 8.54 3.46
CA ASP A 77 -5.44 7.93 4.78
C ASP A 77 -6.16 8.76 5.87
N TRP A 78 -6.23 8.26 7.09
CA TRP A 78 -6.92 8.86 8.20
C TRP A 78 -6.09 9.96 8.86
N GLN A 79 -6.65 11.17 8.98
CA GLN A 79 -6.03 12.31 9.63
C GLN A 79 -6.59 12.55 11.04
N SER A 80 -7.70 11.90 11.39
CA SER A 80 -8.42 12.15 12.64
C SER A 80 -7.94 11.27 13.79
N ALA A 81 -7.46 10.05 13.52
CA ALA A 81 -7.04 9.09 14.54
C ALA A 81 -6.02 8.08 13.99
N ASP A 82 -5.14 7.58 14.86
CA ASP A 82 -4.14 6.54 14.53
C ASP A 82 -4.76 5.12 14.45
N VAL A 83 -5.94 4.91 15.02
CA VAL A 83 -6.67 3.65 14.99
C VAL A 83 -8.14 3.93 14.69
N ILE A 84 -8.67 3.25 13.70
CA ILE A 84 -10.08 3.32 13.33
C ILE A 84 -10.75 2.01 13.72
N THR A 85 -11.95 2.11 14.31
CA THR A 85 -12.73 0.93 14.69
C THR A 85 -14.14 0.99 14.09
N ILE A 86 -14.53 -0.07 13.41
CA ILE A 86 -15.86 -0.24 12.82
C ILE A 86 -16.37 -1.64 13.19
N GLY A 87 -17.50 -1.71 13.86
CA GLY A 87 -18.12 -3.00 14.21
C GLY A 87 -17.24 -3.95 15.03
N GLY A 88 -16.35 -3.42 15.86
CA GLY A 88 -15.39 -4.21 16.64
C GLY A 88 -14.10 -4.58 15.90
N ILE A 89 -14.00 -4.31 14.60
CA ILE A 89 -12.79 -4.48 13.81
C ILE A 89 -11.99 -3.19 13.90
N SER A 90 -10.78 -3.29 14.47
CA SER A 90 -9.86 -2.16 14.62
C SER A 90 -8.71 -2.28 13.65
N HIS A 91 -8.30 -1.17 13.04
CA HIS A 91 -7.16 -1.09 12.14
C HIS A 91 -6.34 0.16 12.44
N SER A 92 -5.01 -0.02 12.56
CA SER A 92 -4.07 1.09 12.74
C SER A 92 -3.64 1.64 11.38
N VAL A 93 -3.54 2.97 11.25
CA VAL A 93 -3.01 3.62 10.03
C VAL A 93 -1.58 3.18 9.68
N LYS A 94 -0.83 2.65 10.65
CA LYS A 94 0.53 2.11 10.48
C LYS A 94 0.56 0.61 10.21
N GLU A 95 -0.59 -0.04 10.24
CA GLU A 95 -0.74 -1.45 9.99
C GLU A 95 -0.96 -1.70 8.49
N GLY A 96 -0.40 -2.80 7.98
CA GLY A 96 -0.68 -3.25 6.62
C GLY A 96 -2.06 -3.87 6.49
N ASP A 97 -2.40 -4.28 5.28
CA ASP A 97 -3.67 -4.94 4.97
C ASP A 97 -3.86 -6.21 5.81
N THR A 98 -5.08 -6.37 6.30
CA THR A 98 -5.55 -7.60 6.95
C THR A 98 -6.69 -8.22 6.12
N TYR A 99 -7.16 -9.41 6.48
CA TYR A 99 -8.33 -9.99 5.81
C TYR A 99 -9.55 -9.04 5.88
N ASN A 100 -9.81 -8.51 7.07
CA ASN A 100 -11.00 -7.69 7.34
C ASN A 100 -10.85 -6.22 6.94
N TRP A 101 -9.63 -5.75 6.68
CA TRP A 101 -9.35 -4.36 6.34
C TRP A 101 -8.28 -4.25 5.27
N ARG A 102 -8.65 -3.78 4.09
CA ARG A 102 -7.76 -3.61 2.94
C ARG A 102 -7.80 -2.20 2.40
N GLY A 103 -6.63 -1.76 1.96
CA GLY A 103 -6.47 -0.44 1.36
C GLY A 103 -6.65 0.71 2.34
N LYS A 104 -6.61 1.90 1.80
CA LYS A 104 -6.71 3.15 2.54
C LYS A 104 -7.68 4.10 1.86
N PRO A 105 -8.44 4.90 2.62
CA PRO A 105 -9.35 5.87 2.05
C PRO A 105 -8.59 7.05 1.43
N GLY A 106 -9.17 7.67 0.41
CA GLY A 106 -8.60 8.85 -0.24
C GLY A 106 -9.63 9.65 -1.04
N ALA A 107 -9.16 10.69 -1.70
CA ALA A 107 -10.01 11.60 -2.46
C ALA A 107 -10.75 10.87 -3.60
N GLY A 108 -12.06 11.06 -3.68
CA GLY A 108 -12.90 10.43 -4.71
C GLY A 108 -13.01 8.92 -4.63
N GLY A 109 -12.52 8.35 -3.53
CA GLY A 109 -12.58 6.91 -3.30
C GLY A 109 -13.89 6.42 -2.72
N HIS A 110 -13.92 5.14 -2.42
CA HIS A 110 -15.07 4.47 -1.81
C HIS A 110 -14.60 3.38 -0.83
N CYS A 111 -15.54 2.90 -0.02
CA CYS A 111 -15.37 1.72 0.81
C CYS A 111 -16.37 0.67 0.38
N GLU A 112 -15.94 -0.52 0.02
CA GLU A 112 -16.77 -1.69 -0.19
C GLU A 112 -16.85 -2.51 1.10
N ILE A 113 -18.04 -2.85 1.51
CA ILE A 113 -18.32 -3.65 2.69
C ILE A 113 -19.00 -4.95 2.26
N SER A 114 -18.43 -6.07 2.64
CA SER A 114 -18.97 -7.40 2.38
C SER A 114 -18.86 -8.28 3.63
N PHE A 115 -19.59 -9.38 3.66
CA PHE A 115 -19.54 -10.36 4.75
C PHE A 115 -19.24 -11.76 4.22
N ASP A 116 -18.30 -12.43 4.86
CA ASP A 116 -17.93 -13.81 4.59
C ASP A 116 -18.28 -14.68 5.81
N GLN A 117 -18.86 -15.85 5.58
CA GLN A 117 -19.31 -16.75 6.68
C GLN A 117 -18.18 -17.26 7.57
N GLU A 118 -16.99 -17.45 6.99
CA GLU A 118 -15.84 -18.02 7.71
C GLU A 118 -15.00 -16.93 8.40
N ASN A 119 -14.89 -15.74 7.77
CA ASN A 119 -13.93 -14.73 8.14
C ASN A 119 -14.56 -13.40 8.62
N GLY A 120 -15.89 -13.30 8.56
CA GLY A 120 -16.64 -12.12 9.00
C GLY A 120 -16.61 -10.96 7.99
N THR A 121 -16.80 -9.74 8.48
CA THR A 121 -16.90 -8.55 7.64
C THR A 121 -15.54 -8.14 7.08
N LYS A 122 -15.57 -7.71 5.82
CA LYS A 122 -14.42 -7.17 5.08
C LYS A 122 -14.72 -5.73 4.66
N PHE A 123 -13.77 -4.82 4.90
CA PHE A 123 -13.75 -3.46 4.41
C PHE A 123 -12.65 -3.33 3.37
N VAL A 124 -12.97 -2.84 2.18
CA VAL A 124 -12.01 -2.55 1.12
C VAL A 124 -12.11 -1.07 0.78
N TRP A 125 -11.06 -0.34 1.09
CA TRP A 125 -10.97 1.10 0.90
C TRP A 125 -10.24 1.44 -0.40
N SER A 126 -10.70 2.48 -1.08
CA SER A 126 -10.04 3.05 -2.24
C SER A 126 -9.95 4.56 -2.16
N GLY A 127 -9.00 5.16 -2.87
CA GLY A 127 -8.87 6.58 -3.11
C GLY A 127 -8.83 6.88 -4.61
N ASP A 128 -9.02 8.13 -5.00
CA ASP A 128 -8.91 8.66 -6.37
C ASP A 128 -9.85 8.06 -7.43
N GLY A 129 -10.98 7.49 -7.00
CA GLY A 129 -12.03 7.04 -7.94
C GLY A 129 -11.67 5.80 -8.78
N THR A 130 -10.55 5.17 -8.52
CA THR A 130 -10.23 3.86 -9.09
C THR A 130 -10.91 2.75 -8.29
N SER A 131 -11.42 1.74 -8.99
CA SER A 131 -12.08 0.57 -8.40
C SER A 131 -11.27 0.02 -7.22
N ALA A 132 -11.96 -0.52 -6.23
CA ALA A 132 -11.53 -1.09 -4.94
C ALA A 132 -10.26 -1.97 -4.95
N SER A 133 -9.22 -1.55 -5.58
CA SER A 133 -7.88 -2.08 -5.40
C SER A 133 -7.07 -0.99 -4.70
N ASN A 134 -6.40 -1.34 -3.62
CA ASN A 134 -5.50 -0.51 -2.83
C ASN A 134 -5.02 0.73 -3.58
N SER A 135 -5.10 1.91 -2.93
CA SER A 135 -4.65 3.20 -3.46
C SER A 135 -3.12 3.29 -3.66
N TYR A 136 -2.54 2.22 -4.14
CA TYR A 136 -1.14 2.21 -4.53
C TYR A 136 -0.94 2.98 -5.83
N ASP A 137 0.16 3.67 -5.95
CA ASP A 137 0.57 4.26 -7.21
C ASP A 137 0.96 3.15 -8.19
N MET A 138 0.03 2.81 -9.08
CA MET A 138 0.21 1.77 -10.09
C MET A 138 0.97 2.27 -11.32
N SER A 139 1.37 3.55 -11.35
CA SER A 139 2.21 4.12 -12.40
C SER A 139 3.70 3.92 -12.13
N GLU A 140 4.07 3.46 -10.93
CA GLU A 140 5.46 3.31 -10.52
C GLU A 140 6.12 2.12 -11.22
N ASP A 141 7.18 2.40 -11.97
CA ASP A 141 8.09 1.36 -12.43
C ASP A 141 9.06 0.99 -11.31
N PHE A 142 8.96 -0.21 -10.78
CA PHE A 142 9.81 -0.68 -9.69
C PHE A 142 11.29 -0.72 -10.05
N PHE A 143 11.64 -0.94 -11.31
CA PHE A 143 13.03 -0.88 -11.75
C PHE A 143 13.55 0.54 -11.81
N ASP A 144 12.72 1.52 -12.13
CA ASP A 144 13.05 2.94 -12.02
C ASP A 144 13.36 3.34 -10.58
N VAL A 145 12.60 2.82 -9.62
CA VAL A 145 12.88 3.00 -8.19
C VAL A 145 14.25 2.45 -7.84
N LEU A 146 14.59 1.25 -8.30
CA LEU A 146 15.89 0.63 -8.07
C LEU A 146 17.04 1.44 -8.68
N GLU A 147 16.86 1.98 -9.88
CA GLU A 147 17.84 2.87 -10.53
C GLU A 147 17.98 4.21 -9.80
N LYS A 148 16.86 4.87 -9.46
CA LYS A 148 16.82 6.15 -8.74
C LYS A 148 17.43 6.06 -7.34
N SER A 149 17.34 4.92 -6.68
CA SER A 149 17.98 4.67 -5.38
C SER A 149 19.51 4.70 -5.43
N GLY A 150 20.06 4.53 -6.64
CA GLY A 150 21.49 4.45 -6.86
C GLY A 150 22.14 3.14 -6.40
N CYS A 151 21.37 2.16 -5.90
CA CYS A 151 21.93 0.89 -5.43
C CYS A 151 22.54 0.07 -6.56
N LEU A 152 22.05 0.16 -7.80
CA LEU A 152 22.62 -0.50 -8.98
C LEU A 152 24.00 0.04 -9.37
N LYS A 153 24.40 1.21 -8.88
CA LYS A 153 25.72 1.81 -9.10
C LYS A 153 26.75 1.34 -8.07
N ASP A 154 26.32 0.63 -7.03
CA ASP A 154 27.24 0.06 -6.05
C ASP A 154 28.08 -1.02 -6.74
N GLU A 155 29.40 -0.98 -6.53
CA GLU A 155 30.36 -1.84 -7.22
C GLU A 155 30.08 -3.32 -6.97
N LYS A 156 29.56 -3.67 -5.78
CA LYS A 156 29.19 -5.04 -5.44
C LYS A 156 28.00 -5.57 -6.25
N ILE A 157 27.12 -4.68 -6.68
CA ILE A 157 25.94 -5.03 -7.48
C ILE A 157 26.28 -4.89 -8.96
N SER A 158 26.85 -3.75 -9.38
CA SER A 158 27.12 -3.43 -10.79
C SER A 158 28.11 -4.38 -11.47
N SER A 159 28.96 -5.05 -10.71
CA SER A 159 29.93 -6.04 -11.21
C SER A 159 29.47 -7.49 -11.06
N ASN A 160 28.31 -7.72 -10.45
CA ASN A 160 27.80 -9.06 -10.14
C ASN A 160 26.77 -9.51 -11.17
N ASN A 161 26.90 -10.73 -11.67
CA ASN A 161 25.99 -11.36 -12.61
C ASN A 161 24.72 -11.92 -11.94
N ASP A 162 24.75 -12.05 -10.63
CA ASP A 162 23.68 -12.69 -9.85
C ASP A 162 23.62 -12.01 -8.48
N PHE A 163 22.89 -10.90 -8.42
CA PHE A 163 22.66 -10.18 -7.17
C PHE A 163 21.25 -10.45 -6.66
N GLU A 164 21.10 -10.53 -5.37
CA GLU A 164 19.82 -10.61 -4.69
C GLU A 164 19.76 -9.52 -3.62
N ILE A 165 18.67 -8.76 -3.56
CA ILE A 165 18.38 -7.83 -2.46
C ILE A 165 17.04 -8.25 -1.88
N ASP A 166 17.05 -8.73 -0.65
CA ASP A 166 15.85 -9.10 0.10
C ASP A 166 15.54 -7.99 1.12
N SER A 167 14.32 -7.49 1.12
CA SER A 167 13.87 -6.39 2.01
C SER A 167 13.96 -6.73 3.50
N LYS A 168 14.01 -8.01 3.85
CA LYS A 168 14.14 -8.48 5.24
C LYS A 168 15.58 -8.83 5.64
N ALA A 169 16.51 -8.88 4.71
CA ALA A 169 17.88 -9.27 4.98
C ALA A 169 18.70 -8.14 5.61
N ALA A 170 19.22 -8.34 6.81
CA ALA A 170 20.06 -7.35 7.52
C ALA A 170 21.34 -6.98 6.75
N GLU A 171 21.87 -7.87 5.94
CA GLU A 171 23.06 -7.65 5.11
C GLU A 171 22.84 -6.58 4.02
N PHE A 172 21.59 -6.34 3.63
CA PHE A 172 21.21 -5.31 2.67
C PHE A 172 20.66 -4.04 3.34
N SER A 173 20.89 -3.87 4.63
CA SER A 173 20.48 -2.70 5.41
C SER A 173 20.97 -1.35 4.85
N THR A 174 21.97 -1.35 4.00
CA THR A 174 22.46 -0.15 3.29
C THR A 174 21.70 0.15 2.01
N PHE A 175 21.08 -0.84 1.38
CA PHE A 175 20.32 -0.70 0.13
C PHE A 175 18.84 -0.44 0.36
N VAL A 176 18.22 -1.18 1.26
CA VAL A 176 16.79 -1.05 1.58
C VAL A 176 16.42 0.40 1.93
N PRO A 177 17.11 1.11 2.84
CA PRO A 177 16.81 2.52 3.12
C PRO A 177 17.02 3.47 1.93
N LYS A 178 17.92 3.15 1.00
CA LYS A 178 18.10 3.94 -0.22
C LYS A 178 16.91 3.79 -1.16
N ILE A 179 16.38 2.58 -1.28
CA ILE A 179 15.18 2.27 -2.07
C ILE A 179 13.98 2.96 -1.43
N GLU A 180 13.77 2.77 -0.12
CA GLU A 180 12.64 3.37 0.61
C GLU A 180 12.61 4.90 0.53
N LYS A 181 13.78 5.54 0.44
CA LYS A 181 13.88 7.00 0.31
C LYS A 181 13.34 7.55 -1.01
N VAL A 182 13.37 6.77 -2.08
CA VAL A 182 12.88 7.19 -3.41
C VAL A 182 11.47 6.70 -3.72
N LEU A 183 10.91 5.82 -2.88
CA LEU A 183 9.54 5.35 -3.00
C LEU A 183 8.55 6.49 -2.72
N GLY A 184 7.51 6.59 -3.54
CA GLY A 184 6.32 7.37 -3.23
C GLY A 184 5.63 6.88 -1.94
N GLU A 185 4.82 7.72 -1.31
CA GLU A 185 4.11 7.34 -0.07
C GLU A 185 3.14 6.17 -0.28
N GLN A 186 2.68 5.99 -1.51
CA GLN A 186 1.72 4.97 -1.91
C GLN A 186 2.34 3.83 -2.72
N SER A 187 3.65 3.66 -2.65
CA SER A 187 4.32 2.57 -3.35
C SER A 187 3.96 1.20 -2.77
N LEU A 188 3.70 0.22 -3.64
CA LEU A 188 3.54 -1.19 -3.25
C LEU A 188 4.73 -1.70 -2.43
N LEU A 189 5.95 -1.28 -2.78
CA LEU A 189 7.16 -1.71 -2.09
C LEU A 189 7.23 -1.25 -0.62
N LYS A 190 6.53 -0.18 -0.24
CA LYS A 190 6.43 0.24 1.17
C LYS A 190 5.52 -0.66 2.01
N ASN A 191 4.58 -1.35 1.38
CA ASN A 191 3.47 -2.04 2.02
C ASN A 191 3.55 -3.56 1.86
N GLY A 192 4.73 -4.13 1.91
CA GLY A 192 4.87 -5.57 1.80
C GLY A 192 6.31 -6.02 1.90
N THR A 193 6.52 -7.28 1.57
CA THR A 193 7.86 -7.86 1.47
C THR A 193 8.22 -7.99 0.01
N TRP A 194 9.44 -7.62 -0.34
CA TRP A 194 9.94 -7.69 -1.70
C TRP A 194 11.37 -8.22 -1.76
N ALA A 195 11.76 -8.74 -2.91
CA ALA A 195 13.12 -9.12 -3.22
C ALA A 195 13.43 -8.81 -4.69
N PHE A 196 14.62 -8.29 -4.94
CA PHE A 196 15.18 -8.14 -6.28
C PHE A 196 16.20 -9.24 -6.56
N LEU A 197 16.12 -9.81 -7.75
CA LEU A 197 17.11 -10.75 -8.27
C LEU A 197 17.52 -10.34 -9.67
N GLY A 198 18.79 -10.48 -10.00
CA GLY A 198 19.24 -10.38 -11.39
C GLY A 198 20.67 -9.95 -11.59
N ASP A 199 20.93 -9.45 -12.78
CA ASP A 199 22.23 -8.94 -13.19
C ASP A 199 22.32 -7.43 -12.92
N GLY A 200 23.31 -7.01 -12.15
CA GLY A 200 23.52 -5.60 -11.79
C GLY A 200 24.01 -4.73 -12.95
N ARG A 201 24.50 -5.31 -14.03
CA ARG A 201 25.00 -4.58 -15.19
C ARG A 201 23.87 -3.90 -15.96
N ALA A 202 24.11 -2.67 -16.39
CA ALA A 202 23.07 -1.83 -17.03
C ALA A 202 22.52 -2.45 -18.33
N GLU A 203 23.36 -3.12 -19.12
CA GLU A 203 22.98 -3.79 -20.37
C GLU A 203 22.13 -5.05 -20.19
N LYS A 204 21.95 -5.49 -18.94
CA LYS A 204 21.24 -6.74 -18.59
C LYS A 204 19.93 -6.51 -17.87
N LYS A 205 19.24 -5.40 -18.15
CA LYS A 205 17.93 -5.08 -17.54
C LYS A 205 16.92 -6.22 -17.66
N SER A 206 16.85 -6.88 -18.82
CA SER A 206 15.93 -8.00 -19.06
C SER A 206 16.19 -9.23 -18.18
N GLU A 207 17.34 -9.30 -17.52
CA GLU A 207 17.69 -10.38 -16.61
C GLU A 207 17.43 -10.00 -15.13
N ARG A 208 16.58 -9.02 -14.87
CA ARG A 208 16.20 -8.55 -13.53
C ARG A 208 14.76 -8.91 -13.22
N TYR A 209 14.50 -9.22 -11.95
CA TYR A 209 13.20 -9.66 -11.46
C TYR A 209 12.92 -9.01 -10.12
N LEU A 210 11.71 -8.48 -9.97
CA LEU A 210 11.15 -8.07 -8.69
C LEU A 210 10.10 -9.09 -8.27
N PHE A 211 10.17 -9.56 -7.04
CA PHE A 211 9.17 -10.38 -6.37
C PHE A 211 8.57 -9.56 -5.24
N TRP A 212 7.27 -9.52 -5.16
CA TRP A 212 6.56 -8.77 -4.14
C TRP A 212 5.36 -9.56 -3.62
N THR A 213 5.07 -9.40 -2.33
CA THR A 213 3.87 -9.89 -1.67
C THR A 213 3.38 -8.89 -0.63
N SER A 214 2.08 -8.79 -0.43
CA SER A 214 1.49 -7.95 0.62
C SER A 214 1.70 -8.51 2.03
N PHE A 215 2.16 -9.74 2.15
CA PHE A 215 2.39 -10.39 3.45
C PHE A 215 3.67 -9.90 4.12
N ASP A 216 3.59 -9.68 5.44
CA ASP A 216 4.77 -9.64 6.28
C ASP A 216 5.25 -11.08 6.53
N ILE A 217 6.21 -11.53 5.74
CA ILE A 217 6.65 -12.93 5.74
C ILE A 217 7.29 -13.38 7.06
N ASP A 218 7.78 -12.46 7.89
CA ASP A 218 8.26 -12.80 9.22
C ASP A 218 7.11 -13.28 10.13
N LYS A 219 5.92 -12.70 9.96
CA LYS A 219 4.70 -13.16 10.67
C LYS A 219 4.15 -14.46 10.09
N VAL A 220 4.25 -14.62 8.78
CA VAL A 220 3.78 -15.82 8.07
C VAL A 220 4.61 -17.05 8.48
N GLY A 221 5.92 -16.87 8.60
CA GLY A 221 6.87 -17.93 8.96
C GLY A 221 7.33 -18.79 7.79
N VAL A 222 8.18 -19.76 8.08
CA VAL A 222 8.85 -20.63 7.10
C VAL A 222 7.93 -21.76 6.60
N GLY A 223 8.09 -22.15 5.32
CA GLY A 223 7.39 -23.28 4.70
C GLY A 223 5.94 -23.00 4.35
N LYS A 224 5.54 -21.74 4.30
CA LYS A 224 4.18 -21.34 3.92
C LYS A 224 4.12 -20.94 2.45
N GLN A 225 3.06 -21.36 1.78
CA GLN A 225 2.78 -20.91 0.43
C GLN A 225 2.13 -19.53 0.48
N ILE A 226 2.67 -18.59 -0.30
CA ILE A 226 2.19 -17.21 -0.39
C ILE A 226 1.99 -16.82 -1.85
N PRO A 227 0.99 -15.98 -2.16
CA PRO A 227 0.88 -15.39 -3.49
C PRO A 227 1.93 -14.29 -3.64
N ILE A 228 2.47 -14.19 -4.84
CA ILE A 228 3.48 -13.18 -5.18
C ILE A 228 3.15 -12.53 -6.53
N LEU A 229 3.46 -11.24 -6.62
CA LEU A 229 3.50 -10.48 -7.86
C LEU A 229 4.94 -10.40 -8.34
N ILE A 230 5.17 -10.60 -9.62
CA ILE A 230 6.50 -10.59 -10.23
C ILE A 230 6.52 -9.58 -11.35
N GLN A 231 7.52 -8.68 -11.34
CA GLN A 231 7.86 -7.83 -12.47
C GLN A 231 9.18 -8.31 -13.06
N THR A 232 9.22 -8.46 -14.39
CA THR A 232 10.43 -8.77 -15.13
C THR A 232 11.03 -7.51 -15.77
N GLY A 233 12.32 -7.49 -16.00
CA GLY A 233 13.02 -6.34 -16.56
C GLY A 233 12.67 -6.02 -18.03
N ASP A 234 11.88 -6.86 -18.69
CA ASP A 234 11.24 -6.62 -19.99
C ASP A 234 9.78 -6.16 -19.84
N GLU A 235 9.44 -5.54 -18.69
CA GLU A 235 8.15 -4.91 -18.41
C GLU A 235 6.95 -5.86 -18.48
N LYS A 236 7.15 -7.13 -18.14
CA LYS A 236 6.07 -8.11 -17.99
C LYS A 236 5.77 -8.35 -16.53
N TYR A 237 4.50 -8.61 -16.25
CA TYR A 237 4.02 -8.88 -14.91
C TYR A 237 3.38 -10.25 -14.85
N TYR A 238 3.56 -10.93 -13.71
CA TYR A 238 3.02 -12.25 -13.44
C TYR A 238 2.46 -12.30 -12.03
N VAL A 239 1.48 -13.17 -11.82
CA VAL A 239 1.01 -13.56 -10.49
C VAL A 239 1.26 -15.04 -10.32
N SER A 240 1.86 -15.40 -9.22
CA SER A 240 2.26 -16.78 -8.93
C SER A 240 2.26 -17.05 -7.42
N ASN A 241 2.78 -18.19 -7.05
CA ASN A 241 2.95 -18.59 -5.66
C ASN A 241 4.43 -18.89 -5.37
N SER A 242 4.84 -18.62 -4.15
CA SER A 242 6.15 -19.04 -3.64
C SER A 242 6.00 -19.69 -2.28
N THR A 243 6.96 -20.54 -1.91
CA THR A 243 7.04 -21.10 -0.56
C THR A 243 8.10 -20.34 0.22
N THR A 244 7.70 -19.75 1.36
CA THR A 244 8.62 -19.01 2.23
C THR A 244 9.72 -19.94 2.77
N ALA A 245 10.93 -19.45 2.85
CA ALA A 245 12.09 -20.21 3.25
C ALA A 245 12.89 -19.52 4.37
N ALA A 246 13.59 -20.31 5.18
CA ALA A 246 14.54 -19.76 6.15
C ALA A 246 15.84 -19.39 5.44
N ARG A 247 16.29 -18.15 5.57
CA ARG A 247 17.65 -17.74 5.23
C ARG A 247 18.57 -18.07 6.39
N ILE A 248 19.61 -18.82 6.10
CA ILE A 248 20.54 -19.33 7.10
C ILE A 248 21.86 -18.57 6.96
N GLY A 249 22.24 -17.86 8.01
CA GLY A 249 23.53 -17.18 8.06
C GLY A 249 24.71 -18.11 8.28
N LYS A 250 25.93 -17.55 8.22
CA LYS A 250 27.19 -18.31 8.36
C LYS A 250 27.32 -19.15 9.62
N ASN A 251 26.49 -18.90 10.64
CA ASN A 251 26.50 -19.61 11.93
C ASN A 251 25.40 -20.68 12.04
N ASN A 252 24.82 -21.13 10.95
CA ASN A 252 23.65 -22.02 10.89
C ASN A 252 22.42 -21.52 11.69
N LYS A 253 22.32 -20.21 11.91
CA LYS A 253 21.14 -19.59 12.52
C LYS A 253 20.26 -18.99 11.43
N VAL A 254 18.94 -19.16 11.57
CA VAL A 254 17.98 -18.45 10.73
C VAL A 254 18.15 -16.94 10.96
N THR A 255 18.39 -16.18 9.91
CA THR A 255 18.56 -14.73 9.96
C THR A 255 17.25 -14.00 9.73
N HIS A 256 16.43 -14.50 8.82
CA HIS A 256 15.11 -13.96 8.48
C HIS A 256 14.34 -14.99 7.65
N VAL A 257 13.06 -14.72 7.41
CA VAL A 257 12.23 -15.46 6.46
C VAL A 257 12.34 -14.76 5.09
N ALA A 258 12.50 -15.51 4.01
CA ALA A 258 12.55 -15.03 2.65
C ALA A 258 11.32 -15.45 1.86
N ILE A 259 10.99 -14.71 0.79
CA ILE A 259 9.89 -15.03 -0.13
C ILE A 259 10.07 -16.42 -0.75
N SER A 260 11.31 -16.84 -1.01
CA SER A 260 11.66 -18.12 -1.59
C SER A 260 12.97 -18.65 -1.02
N ASP A 261 13.27 -19.91 -1.28
CA ASP A 261 14.51 -20.54 -0.83
C ASP A 261 15.73 -19.84 -1.45
N HIS A 262 15.95 -19.99 -2.72
CA HIS A 262 16.97 -19.24 -3.45
C HIS A 262 16.44 -18.94 -4.85
N LEU A 263 16.42 -17.65 -5.18
CA LEU A 263 16.01 -17.23 -6.50
C LEU A 263 17.25 -17.17 -7.39
N ASP A 264 17.53 -18.22 -8.10
CA ASP A 264 18.49 -18.26 -9.21
C ASP A 264 17.78 -18.17 -10.56
N LYS A 265 18.53 -18.10 -11.64
CA LYS A 265 17.99 -17.98 -13.02
C LYS A 265 17.06 -19.14 -13.42
N GLU A 266 17.18 -20.29 -12.83
CA GLU A 266 16.28 -21.41 -13.08
C GLU A 266 15.11 -21.44 -12.09
N GLY A 267 15.35 -21.01 -10.84
CA GLY A 267 14.33 -20.95 -9.80
C GLY A 267 13.22 -19.98 -10.14
N TYR A 268 13.51 -18.78 -10.64
CA TYR A 268 12.48 -17.80 -10.98
C TYR A 268 11.55 -18.27 -12.11
N LYS A 269 12.08 -18.99 -13.10
CA LYS A 269 11.26 -19.58 -14.17
C LYS A 269 10.24 -20.57 -13.60
N LYS A 270 10.64 -21.39 -12.65
CA LYS A 270 9.75 -22.32 -11.95
C LYS A 270 8.66 -21.58 -11.18
N VAL A 271 9.03 -20.50 -10.51
CA VAL A 271 8.07 -19.67 -9.77
C VAL A 271 7.06 -19.00 -10.72
N ILE A 272 7.51 -18.41 -11.84
CA ILE A 272 6.60 -17.83 -12.85
C ILE A 272 5.65 -18.92 -13.39
N MET A 273 6.15 -20.06 -13.73
CA MET A 273 5.36 -21.15 -14.32
C MET A 273 4.40 -21.80 -13.32
N ALA A 274 4.69 -21.73 -12.02
CA ALA A 274 3.79 -22.22 -10.98
C ALA A 274 2.43 -21.51 -10.98
N GLY A 275 2.40 -20.21 -11.34
CA GLY A 275 1.18 -19.44 -11.54
C GLY A 275 0.53 -19.60 -12.92
N GLY A 276 0.94 -20.58 -13.71
CA GLY A 276 0.43 -20.80 -15.07
C GLY A 276 1.09 -19.96 -16.15
N GLY A 277 2.05 -19.11 -15.80
CA GLY A 277 2.81 -18.30 -16.75
C GLY A 277 2.00 -17.22 -17.48
N GLN A 278 0.82 -16.85 -16.96
CA GLN A 278 0.01 -15.77 -17.53
C GLN A 278 0.75 -14.44 -17.42
N VAL A 279 0.86 -13.75 -18.56
CA VAL A 279 1.47 -12.43 -18.65
C VAL A 279 0.39 -11.36 -18.52
N TYR A 280 0.63 -10.36 -17.70
CA TYR A 280 -0.17 -9.15 -17.61
C TYR A 280 0.59 -7.98 -18.24
N SER A 281 -0.14 -7.08 -18.90
CA SER A 281 0.45 -5.97 -19.65
C SER A 281 0.74 -4.74 -18.77
N SER A 282 0.21 -4.71 -17.57
CA SER A 282 0.42 -3.61 -16.62
C SER A 282 0.45 -4.09 -15.18
N LEU A 283 1.09 -3.30 -14.31
CA LEU A 283 1.10 -3.53 -12.88
C LEU A 283 -0.32 -3.57 -12.31
N SER A 284 -1.21 -2.69 -12.79
CA SER A 284 -2.60 -2.63 -12.33
C SER A 284 -3.37 -3.94 -12.63
N GLU A 285 -3.22 -4.50 -13.84
CA GLU A 285 -3.84 -5.77 -14.19
C GLU A 285 -3.29 -6.93 -13.34
N ALA A 286 -1.98 -6.98 -13.18
CA ALA A 286 -1.33 -8.01 -12.35
C ALA A 286 -1.75 -7.89 -10.89
N TYR A 287 -1.87 -6.66 -10.37
CA TYR A 287 -2.29 -6.44 -9.00
C TYR A 287 -3.76 -6.87 -8.76
N ALA A 288 -4.66 -6.56 -9.68
CA ALA A 288 -6.05 -7.03 -9.63
C ALA A 288 -6.14 -8.57 -9.66
N ALA A 289 -5.27 -9.22 -10.43
CA ALA A 289 -5.17 -10.69 -10.43
C ALA A 289 -4.59 -11.23 -9.10
N TYR A 290 -3.58 -10.55 -8.53
CA TYR A 290 -3.01 -10.88 -7.23
C TYR A 290 -4.07 -10.78 -6.12
N GLU A 291 -4.92 -9.76 -6.12
CA GLU A 291 -6.01 -9.62 -5.16
C GLU A 291 -7.01 -10.79 -5.22
N LYS A 292 -7.33 -11.28 -6.43
CA LYS A 292 -8.15 -12.49 -6.58
C LYS A 292 -7.47 -13.74 -6.00
N GLU A 293 -6.15 -13.84 -6.11
CA GLU A 293 -5.41 -14.93 -5.45
C GLU A 293 -5.57 -14.87 -3.94
N LEU A 294 -5.52 -13.67 -3.32
CA LEU A 294 -5.71 -13.50 -1.88
C LEU A 294 -7.08 -13.98 -1.37
N GLU A 295 -8.07 -14.10 -2.25
CA GLU A 295 -9.40 -14.60 -1.89
C GLU A 295 -9.44 -16.12 -1.66
N LYS A 296 -8.42 -16.85 -2.08
CA LYS A 296 -8.32 -18.29 -1.84
C LYS A 296 -8.20 -18.59 -0.33
N LYS A 297 -8.87 -19.63 0.11
CA LYS A 297 -8.92 -20.00 1.53
C LYS A 297 -7.55 -20.16 2.16
N GLU A 298 -6.61 -20.75 1.43
CA GLU A 298 -5.25 -21.00 1.89
C GLU A 298 -4.49 -19.71 2.28
N TYR A 299 -4.79 -18.58 1.60
CA TYR A 299 -4.17 -17.29 1.86
C TYR A 299 -4.93 -16.46 2.89
N LYS A 300 -6.26 -16.58 2.94
CA LYS A 300 -7.08 -15.95 3.97
C LYS A 300 -6.66 -16.35 5.38
N ASP A 301 -6.25 -17.58 5.57
CA ASP A 301 -5.77 -18.09 6.87
C ASP A 301 -4.42 -17.52 7.28
N LEU A 302 -3.61 -17.05 6.34
CA LEU A 302 -2.33 -16.39 6.60
C LEU A 302 -2.46 -14.91 6.94
N LEU A 303 -3.61 -14.30 6.63
CA LEU A 303 -3.91 -12.87 6.92
C LEU A 303 -4.56 -12.68 8.30
N LYS A 304 -4.89 -13.76 9.01
CA LYS A 304 -5.43 -13.73 10.39
C LYS A 304 -4.32 -13.58 11.41
#